data_3723cdb28a6755ae7dbd29ea70854f8f
#
_entry.id   3723cdb28a6755ae7dbd29ea70854f8f
#
_cell.length_a   1.000
_cell.length_b   1.000
_cell.length_c   1.000
_cell.angle_alpha   90.00
_cell.angle_beta   90.00
_cell.angle_gamma   90.00
#
_symmetry.space_group_name_H-M   'P 1'
#
loop_
_entity.id
_entity.type
_entity.pdbx_description
1 polymer ?
#
loop_
_entity_poly.entity_id
_entity_poly.type
_entity_poly.pdbx_seq_one_letter_code
_entity_poly.pdbx_strand_id
1 'polypeptide(L)'
;MCKGITRREFLRISIICIVLFLILGTGLAKPQVTYGQTTNLRFSTWHVPVGYEVKTVWTPMLEELKKKSKDRINYTMFAGGALGKGPEHFDIVSKGLSDIGYFTATWTPGRFPLTDVLSLAAWVDGKDIATDIGNAMYKRILNQEFPGVKMVELNGCIQAFMWTKKPVRTLEDVKGLRIRSPGGHQTNYIKALGAEPIFMPLGDVYLAMETGTIDGIVTCPPLIMSFKLHEVAKHAVVTTFGCVSEGVIMNQDSWKKTPDDLKPVVDEVCHNPFHTTGGLTRDVYKKMMKEVTDKKVELYNLPAKEAERWYDRFRDVTRKWVADLEGKGLKAKEVVRAYNEECEKRGVKVAAFPPEWK
;
A
#
# COMPACT_ATOMS: atom_id res chain seq x y z
N MET A 1 -73.86 49.94 27.75
CA MET A 1 -74.62 49.02 26.88
C MET A 1 -73.61 48.23 26.05
N CYS A 2 -73.26 47.04 26.49
CA CYS A 2 -72.46 46.16 25.67
C CYS A 2 -73.37 45.41 24.68
N LYS A 3 -73.16 45.65 23.39
CA LYS A 3 -73.82 44.86 22.35
C LYS A 3 -73.19 43.50 22.32
N GLY A 4 -73.97 42.49 22.66
CA GLY A 4 -73.48 41.06 22.59
C GLY A 4 -73.22 40.61 21.13
N ILE A 5 -72.12 39.96 20.95
CA ILE A 5 -71.73 39.36 19.69
C ILE A 5 -72.76 38.30 19.33
N THR A 6 -73.29 38.35 18.10
CA THR A 6 -74.30 37.39 17.63
C THR A 6 -73.66 36.04 17.35
N ARG A 7 -74.46 34.96 17.51
CA ARG A 7 -73.99 33.56 17.25
C ARG A 7 -73.38 33.38 15.82
N ARG A 8 -73.76 34.21 14.87
CA ARG A 8 -73.21 34.22 13.49
C ARG A 8 -71.83 34.87 13.41
N GLU A 9 -71.61 35.93 14.24
CA GLU A 9 -70.27 36.56 14.27
C GLU A 9 -69.25 35.69 15.01
N PHE A 10 -69.71 35.02 16.10
CA PHE A 10 -68.87 34.05 16.79
C PHE A 10 -68.43 32.84 15.88
N LEU A 11 -69.36 32.32 15.05
CA LEU A 11 -69.03 31.28 14.07
C LEU A 11 -68.07 31.78 13.00
N ARG A 12 -68.20 33.00 12.51
CA ARG A 12 -67.31 33.59 11.50
C ARG A 12 -65.90 33.79 12.04
N ILE A 13 -65.76 34.27 13.28
CA ILE A 13 -64.48 34.44 13.95
C ILE A 13 -63.81 33.08 14.21
N SER A 14 -64.57 32.09 14.66
CA SER A 14 -64.03 30.72 14.87
C SER A 14 -63.54 30.07 13.54
N ILE A 15 -64.25 30.29 12.44
CA ILE A 15 -63.84 29.75 11.14
C ILE A 15 -62.59 30.47 10.59
N ILE A 16 -62.48 31.79 10.79
CA ILE A 16 -61.29 32.56 10.40
C ILE A 16 -60.08 32.16 11.24
N CYS A 17 -60.24 31.93 12.54
CA CYS A 17 -59.16 31.45 13.40
C CYS A 17 -58.68 30.04 13.04
N ILE A 18 -59.58 29.11 12.64
CA ILE A 18 -59.26 27.77 12.21
C ILE A 18 -58.53 27.79 10.85
N VAL A 19 -58.96 28.65 9.89
CA VAL A 19 -58.30 28.79 8.58
C VAL A 19 -56.91 29.46 8.75
N LEU A 20 -56.75 30.45 9.65
CA LEU A 20 -55.46 31.05 9.98
C LEU A 20 -54.52 30.05 10.69
N PHE A 21 -55.04 29.14 11.53
CA PHE A 21 -54.26 28.10 12.18
C PHE A 21 -53.84 27.00 11.18
N LEU A 22 -54.64 26.70 10.16
CA LEU A 22 -54.29 25.78 9.08
C LEU A 22 -53.29 26.39 8.10
N ILE A 23 -53.28 27.70 7.90
CA ILE A 23 -52.31 28.37 7.00
C ILE A 23 -50.96 28.60 7.73
N LEU A 24 -50.98 28.84 9.04
CA LEU A 24 -49.75 28.95 9.85
C LEU A 24 -49.17 27.60 10.25
N GLY A 25 -49.94 26.50 10.11
CA GLY A 25 -49.50 25.11 10.35
C GLY A 25 -48.76 24.45 9.19
N THR A 26 -48.68 25.10 8.01
CA THR A 26 -47.70 24.73 6.99
C THR A 26 -46.33 25.28 7.40
N GLY A 27 -45.91 24.89 8.59
CA GLY A 27 -44.55 25.12 9.08
C GLY A 27 -43.61 24.65 8.03
N LEU A 28 -42.68 25.52 7.67
CA LEU A 28 -41.44 25.20 6.98
C LEU A 28 -40.97 23.81 7.42
N ALA A 29 -41.37 22.76 6.70
CA ALA A 29 -40.75 21.48 6.83
C ALA A 29 -39.29 21.76 6.52
N LYS A 30 -38.46 21.92 7.57
CA LYS A 30 -37.01 21.88 7.41
C LYS A 30 -36.77 20.61 6.61
N PRO A 31 -36.03 20.68 5.49
CA PRO A 31 -35.68 19.45 4.77
C PRO A 31 -35.04 18.53 5.83
N GLN A 32 -35.74 17.45 6.17
CA GLN A 32 -35.12 16.37 6.93
C GLN A 32 -33.98 15.93 6.06
N VAL A 33 -32.78 16.36 6.43
CA VAL A 33 -31.55 15.76 5.89
C VAL A 33 -31.63 14.32 6.34
N THR A 34 -32.11 13.46 5.44
CA THR A 34 -32.06 12.02 5.62
C THR A 34 -30.57 11.72 5.64
N TYR A 35 -29.98 11.65 6.82
CA TYR A 35 -28.63 11.16 6.98
C TYR A 35 -28.63 9.74 6.44
N GLY A 36 -28.10 9.56 5.23
CA GLY A 36 -27.97 8.25 4.63
C GLY A 36 -27.24 7.31 5.61
N GLN A 37 -27.50 6.03 5.47
CA GLN A 37 -26.93 4.99 6.34
C GLN A 37 -25.43 5.23 6.56
N THR A 38 -25.02 5.37 7.84
CA THR A 38 -23.62 5.52 8.23
C THR A 38 -22.96 4.14 8.29
N THR A 39 -21.73 4.04 7.80
CA THR A 39 -20.92 2.82 7.83
C THR A 39 -19.68 3.09 8.67
N ASN A 40 -19.35 2.19 9.59
CA ASN A 40 -18.09 2.23 10.33
C ASN A 40 -17.18 1.13 9.78
N LEU A 41 -16.12 1.52 9.05
CA LEU A 41 -15.16 0.59 8.45
C LEU A 41 -14.03 0.27 9.43
N ARG A 42 -13.74 -1.00 9.60
CA ARG A 42 -12.55 -1.48 10.29
C ARG A 42 -11.40 -1.51 9.28
N PHE A 43 -10.38 -0.69 9.51
CA PHE A 43 -9.15 -0.68 8.71
C PHE A 43 -8.04 -1.38 9.47
N SER A 44 -7.36 -2.36 8.86
CA SER A 44 -6.25 -3.07 9.48
C SER A 44 -4.95 -2.91 8.72
N THR A 45 -3.85 -2.75 9.47
CA THR A 45 -2.49 -2.69 8.92
C THR A 45 -1.45 -3.22 9.91
N TRP A 46 -0.39 -3.82 9.37
CA TRP A 46 0.76 -4.25 10.16
C TRP A 46 1.74 -3.11 10.49
N HIS A 47 1.61 -1.96 9.83
CA HIS A 47 2.44 -0.79 10.12
C HIS A 47 2.26 -0.33 11.56
N VAL A 48 3.38 0.03 12.20
CA VAL A 48 3.36 0.49 13.60
C VAL A 48 2.56 1.79 13.76
N PRO A 49 1.79 1.96 14.85
CA PRO A 49 0.89 3.11 15.01
C PRO A 49 1.57 4.47 14.92
N VAL A 50 2.83 4.57 15.34
CA VAL A 50 3.62 5.81 15.28
C VAL A 50 4.48 5.91 14.02
N GLY A 51 4.38 4.92 13.11
CA GLY A 51 5.16 4.83 11.89
C GLY A 51 4.78 5.88 10.84
N TYR A 52 5.66 6.02 9.87
CA TYR A 52 5.49 6.97 8.76
C TYR A 52 4.18 6.72 8.01
N GLU A 53 3.94 5.48 7.59
CA GLU A 53 2.78 5.12 6.76
C GLU A 53 1.45 5.39 7.47
N VAL A 54 1.36 5.09 8.78
CA VAL A 54 0.15 5.35 9.56
C VAL A 54 -0.12 6.86 9.65
N LYS A 55 0.91 7.66 9.92
CA LYS A 55 0.78 9.10 10.12
C LYS A 55 0.56 9.87 8.82
N THR A 56 1.21 9.46 7.73
CA THR A 56 1.26 10.26 6.50
C THR A 56 0.40 9.70 5.38
N VAL A 57 -0.05 8.45 5.48
CA VAL A 57 -0.86 7.80 4.45
C VAL A 57 -2.20 7.34 4.99
N TRP A 58 -2.20 6.37 5.93
CA TRP A 58 -3.45 5.70 6.32
C TRP A 58 -4.40 6.61 7.09
N THR A 59 -3.90 7.35 8.08
CA THR A 59 -4.74 8.30 8.81
C THR A 59 -5.28 9.40 7.89
N PRO A 60 -4.46 10.11 7.10
CA PRO A 60 -4.97 11.11 6.16
C PRO A 60 -5.95 10.54 5.12
N MET A 61 -5.71 9.33 4.59
CA MET A 61 -6.62 8.67 3.66
C MET A 61 -8.00 8.42 4.31
N LEU A 62 -8.01 7.88 5.53
CA LEU A 62 -9.26 7.57 6.23
C LEU A 62 -10.02 8.84 6.66
N GLU A 63 -9.31 9.89 7.06
CA GLU A 63 -9.91 11.20 7.34
C GLU A 63 -10.49 11.84 6.07
N GLU A 64 -9.80 11.75 4.93
CA GLU A 64 -10.33 12.23 3.65
C GLU A 64 -11.55 11.41 3.19
N LEU A 65 -11.55 10.10 3.40
CA LEU A 65 -12.69 9.23 3.15
C LEU A 65 -13.90 9.65 4.00
N LYS A 66 -13.69 9.88 5.29
CA LYS A 66 -14.72 10.38 6.20
C LYS A 66 -15.27 11.73 5.74
N LYS A 67 -14.40 12.69 5.44
CA LYS A 67 -14.76 14.04 4.98
C LYS A 67 -15.54 14.01 3.66
N LYS A 68 -15.05 13.30 2.63
CA LYS A 68 -15.72 13.22 1.32
C LYS A 68 -17.03 12.48 1.35
N SER A 69 -17.19 11.53 2.27
CA SER A 69 -18.47 10.86 2.51
C SER A 69 -19.45 11.69 3.33
N LYS A 70 -19.07 12.90 3.77
CA LYS A 70 -19.86 13.76 4.69
C LYS A 70 -20.22 13.02 5.98
N ASP A 71 -19.22 12.42 6.63
CA ASP A 71 -19.34 11.61 7.85
C ASP A 71 -20.23 10.35 7.72
N ARG A 72 -20.60 9.95 6.51
CA ARG A 72 -21.35 8.71 6.28
C ARG A 72 -20.47 7.47 6.33
N ILE A 73 -19.15 7.61 6.07
CA ILE A 73 -18.15 6.58 6.33
C ILE A 73 -17.29 7.06 7.50
N ASN A 74 -17.39 6.34 8.62
CA ASN A 74 -16.50 6.44 9.76
C ASN A 74 -15.54 5.25 9.76
N TYR A 75 -14.50 5.26 10.59
CA TYR A 75 -13.54 4.18 10.65
C TYR A 75 -13.02 3.89 12.06
N THR A 76 -12.54 2.66 12.24
CA THR A 76 -11.70 2.25 13.38
C THR A 76 -10.44 1.63 12.80
N MET A 77 -9.27 2.18 13.15
CA MET A 77 -7.98 1.67 12.67
C MET A 77 -7.36 0.68 13.67
N PHE A 78 -6.96 -0.48 13.16
CA PHE A 78 -6.20 -1.51 13.87
C PHE A 78 -4.78 -1.58 13.27
N ALA A 79 -3.87 -0.78 13.82
CA ALA A 79 -2.48 -0.71 13.40
C ALA A 79 -1.57 -1.63 14.23
N GLY A 80 -0.32 -1.81 13.79
CA GLY A 80 0.68 -2.61 14.50
C GLY A 80 0.41 -4.11 14.56
N GLY A 81 -0.40 -4.62 13.63
CA GLY A 81 -0.78 -6.02 13.64
C GLY A 81 -1.76 -6.39 14.76
N ALA A 82 -2.57 -5.44 15.23
CA ALA A 82 -3.52 -5.65 16.33
C ALA A 82 -4.56 -6.76 16.07
N LEU A 83 -4.88 -7.05 14.79
CA LEU A 83 -5.78 -8.14 14.39
C LEU A 83 -5.03 -9.41 13.96
N GLY A 84 -3.69 -9.36 13.85
CA GLY A 84 -2.85 -10.48 13.42
C GLY A 84 -1.54 -10.02 12.79
N LYS A 85 -0.64 -10.97 12.55
CA LYS A 85 0.69 -10.69 11.98
C LYS A 85 0.59 -10.29 10.51
N GLY A 86 1.61 -9.61 9.99
CA GLY A 86 1.66 -9.11 8.61
C GLY A 86 1.22 -10.13 7.53
N PRO A 87 1.74 -11.37 7.51
CA PRO A 87 1.31 -12.37 6.53
C PRO A 87 -0.17 -12.76 6.58
N GLU A 88 -0.86 -12.50 7.69
CA GLU A 88 -2.27 -12.89 7.90
C GLU A 88 -3.25 -11.83 7.37
N HIS A 89 -2.77 -10.62 7.01
CA HIS A 89 -3.64 -9.49 6.70
C HIS A 89 -4.57 -9.71 5.50
N PHE A 90 -4.13 -10.45 4.47
CA PHE A 90 -5.04 -10.81 3.37
C PHE A 90 -6.24 -11.64 3.89
N ASP A 91 -5.98 -12.62 4.75
CA ASP A 91 -7.02 -13.48 5.31
C ASP A 91 -7.90 -12.72 6.31
N ILE A 92 -7.34 -11.82 7.11
CA ILE A 92 -8.09 -10.97 8.03
C ILE A 92 -9.18 -10.20 7.28
N VAL A 93 -8.84 -9.60 6.14
CA VAL A 93 -9.81 -8.85 5.32
C VAL A 93 -10.73 -9.79 4.55
N SER A 94 -10.22 -10.79 3.85
CA SER A 94 -11.04 -11.68 3.03
C SER A 94 -12.09 -12.46 3.87
N LYS A 95 -11.77 -12.77 5.13
CA LYS A 95 -12.70 -13.43 6.08
C LYS A 95 -13.58 -12.45 6.87
N GLY A 96 -13.45 -11.13 6.64
CA GLY A 96 -14.30 -10.11 7.25
C GLY A 96 -13.99 -9.78 8.72
N LEU A 97 -12.80 -10.12 9.23
CA LEU A 97 -12.32 -9.65 10.53
C LEU A 97 -11.99 -8.14 10.48
N SER A 98 -11.57 -7.65 9.32
CA SER A 98 -11.48 -6.23 8.96
C SER A 98 -12.26 -5.98 7.67
N ASP A 99 -12.78 -4.77 7.49
CA ASP A 99 -13.56 -4.41 6.29
C ASP A 99 -12.65 -4.00 5.14
N ILE A 100 -11.56 -3.31 5.45
CA ILE A 100 -10.52 -2.86 4.53
C ILE A 100 -9.16 -3.02 5.21
N GLY A 101 -8.11 -3.33 4.47
CA GLY A 101 -6.80 -3.48 5.08
C GLY A 101 -5.67 -3.54 4.07
N TYR A 102 -4.47 -3.27 4.59
CA TYR A 102 -3.23 -3.31 3.85
C TYR A 102 -2.55 -4.66 4.02
N PHE A 103 -2.22 -5.32 2.91
CA PHE A 103 -1.59 -6.63 2.88
C PHE A 103 -0.29 -6.62 2.08
N THR A 104 0.58 -7.61 2.31
CA THR A 104 1.81 -7.82 1.56
C THR A 104 1.76 -9.19 0.89
N ALA A 105 1.59 -9.24 -0.42
CA ALA A 105 1.40 -10.47 -1.18
C ALA A 105 2.62 -11.40 -1.12
N THR A 106 3.83 -10.85 -1.18
CA THR A 106 5.10 -11.59 -1.09
C THR A 106 5.30 -12.35 0.23
N TRP A 107 4.53 -12.03 1.29
CA TRP A 107 4.61 -12.74 2.57
C TRP A 107 3.79 -14.03 2.63
N THR A 108 3.06 -14.35 1.56
CA THR A 108 2.31 -15.60 1.38
C THR A 108 2.80 -16.33 0.14
N PRO A 109 4.00 -16.96 0.20
CA PRO A 109 4.62 -17.59 -0.97
C PRO A 109 3.69 -18.57 -1.68
N GLY A 110 3.62 -18.46 -3.01
CA GLY A 110 2.82 -19.34 -3.86
C GLY A 110 1.32 -19.02 -3.94
N ARG A 111 0.82 -18.06 -3.15
CA ARG A 111 -0.59 -17.65 -3.21
C ARG A 111 -0.88 -16.70 -4.36
N PHE A 112 0.06 -15.81 -4.68
CA PHE A 112 -0.04 -14.78 -5.71
C PHE A 112 1.16 -14.86 -6.66
N PRO A 113 1.34 -16.00 -7.37
CA PRO A 113 2.58 -16.27 -8.09
C PRO A 113 2.88 -15.29 -9.23
N LEU A 114 1.87 -14.75 -9.91
CA LEU A 114 2.07 -13.75 -10.97
C LEU A 114 2.22 -12.33 -10.41
N THR A 115 1.58 -12.04 -9.29
CA THR A 115 1.68 -10.72 -8.63
C THR A 115 3.09 -10.45 -8.12
N ASP A 116 3.91 -11.47 -7.88
CA ASP A 116 5.32 -11.31 -7.55
C ASP A 116 6.12 -10.54 -8.62
N VAL A 117 5.59 -10.38 -9.84
CA VAL A 117 6.18 -9.53 -10.88
C VAL A 117 6.41 -8.09 -10.40
N LEU A 118 5.54 -7.58 -9.51
CA LEU A 118 5.66 -6.24 -8.93
C LEU A 118 6.88 -6.10 -7.99
N SER A 119 7.48 -7.22 -7.59
CA SER A 119 8.67 -7.25 -6.76
C SER A 119 9.98 -7.40 -7.55
N LEU A 120 9.94 -7.42 -8.88
CA LEU A 120 11.14 -7.43 -9.71
C LEU A 120 12.01 -6.18 -9.45
N ALA A 121 13.32 -6.36 -9.59
CA ALA A 121 14.28 -5.26 -9.42
C ALA A 121 14.04 -4.14 -10.45
N ALA A 122 13.34 -3.11 -10.03
CA ALA A 122 12.99 -1.92 -10.80
C ALA A 122 13.35 -0.65 -10.02
N TRP A 123 13.66 0.43 -10.74
CA TRP A 123 14.03 1.73 -10.17
C TRP A 123 12.78 2.59 -9.90
N VAL A 124 12.01 2.23 -8.89
CA VAL A 124 10.79 2.93 -8.50
C VAL A 124 11.09 3.85 -7.32
N ASP A 125 11.10 5.15 -7.55
CA ASP A 125 11.47 6.19 -6.58
C ASP A 125 10.28 6.97 -5.99
N GLY A 126 9.07 6.45 -6.18
CA GLY A 126 7.83 6.98 -5.61
C GLY A 126 6.78 5.88 -5.45
N LYS A 127 6.13 5.85 -4.29
CA LYS A 127 5.07 4.87 -3.99
C LYS A 127 3.81 5.14 -4.83
N ASP A 128 3.55 6.41 -5.13
CA ASP A 128 2.51 6.86 -6.06
C ASP A 128 2.67 6.20 -7.45
N ILE A 129 3.90 6.19 -7.98
CA ILE A 129 4.24 5.55 -9.26
C ILE A 129 4.11 4.02 -9.16
N ALA A 130 4.57 3.43 -8.04
CA ALA A 130 4.42 2.00 -7.79
C ALA A 130 2.95 1.57 -7.79
N THR A 131 2.08 2.39 -7.18
CA THR A 131 0.63 2.17 -7.14
C THR A 131 0.01 2.27 -8.54
N ASP A 132 0.38 3.26 -9.33
CA ASP A 132 -0.11 3.40 -10.70
C ASP A 132 0.28 2.21 -11.59
N ILE A 133 1.52 1.70 -11.44
CA ILE A 133 1.97 0.48 -12.12
C ILE A 133 1.16 -0.74 -11.65
N GLY A 134 1.05 -0.94 -10.34
CA GLY A 134 0.35 -2.08 -9.76
C GLY A 134 -1.14 -2.12 -10.15
N ASN A 135 -1.83 -0.98 -10.08
CA ASN A 135 -3.22 -0.86 -10.49
C ASN A 135 -3.42 -1.11 -12.00
N ALA A 136 -2.49 -0.65 -12.84
CA ALA A 136 -2.53 -0.95 -14.27
C ALA A 136 -2.34 -2.46 -14.52
N MET A 137 -1.40 -3.08 -13.82
CA MET A 137 -1.16 -4.53 -13.90
C MET A 137 -2.34 -5.35 -13.38
N TYR A 138 -2.98 -4.92 -12.28
CA TYR A 138 -4.19 -5.56 -11.77
C TYR A 138 -5.30 -5.56 -12.84
N LYS A 139 -5.60 -4.40 -13.41
CA LYS A 139 -6.64 -4.26 -14.45
C LYS A 139 -6.33 -5.08 -15.69
N ARG A 140 -5.05 -5.18 -16.06
CA ARG A 140 -4.60 -5.83 -17.28
C ARG A 140 -4.56 -7.35 -17.18
N ILE A 141 -4.04 -7.91 -16.06
CA ILE A 141 -3.69 -9.33 -16.01
C ILE A 141 -3.70 -9.98 -14.62
N LEU A 142 -3.49 -9.24 -13.52
CA LEU A 142 -3.30 -9.82 -12.19
C LEU A 142 -4.60 -10.06 -11.41
N ASN A 143 -5.75 -9.50 -11.87
CA ASN A 143 -7.03 -9.56 -11.16
C ASN A 143 -7.49 -10.99 -10.83
N GLN A 144 -7.12 -11.97 -11.65
CA GLN A 144 -7.47 -13.37 -11.44
C GLN A 144 -6.87 -13.99 -10.18
N GLU A 145 -5.81 -13.40 -9.60
CA GLU A 145 -5.19 -13.90 -8.38
C GLU A 145 -5.88 -13.43 -7.08
N PHE A 146 -6.89 -12.56 -7.18
CA PHE A 146 -7.57 -11.96 -6.02
C PHE A 146 -9.08 -12.27 -5.97
N PRO A 147 -9.50 -13.54 -6.04
CA PRO A 147 -10.91 -13.87 -5.94
C PRO A 147 -11.46 -13.54 -4.55
N GLY A 148 -12.71 -13.12 -4.48
CA GLY A 148 -13.43 -12.93 -3.21
C GLY A 148 -13.13 -11.64 -2.45
N VAL A 149 -12.32 -10.75 -2.99
CA VAL A 149 -12.07 -9.41 -2.44
C VAL A 149 -12.27 -8.32 -3.49
N LYS A 150 -12.62 -7.12 -3.05
CA LYS A 150 -12.52 -5.91 -3.88
C LYS A 150 -11.09 -5.40 -3.75
N MET A 151 -10.33 -5.45 -4.83
CA MET A 151 -9.06 -4.72 -4.89
C MET A 151 -9.34 -3.22 -4.89
N VAL A 152 -8.75 -2.51 -3.96
CA VAL A 152 -8.81 -1.06 -3.86
C VAL A 152 -7.56 -0.47 -4.48
N GLU A 153 -6.41 -1.00 -4.10
CA GLU A 153 -5.10 -0.63 -4.59
C GLU A 153 -4.22 -1.87 -4.68
N LEU A 154 -3.46 -2.00 -5.76
CA LEU A 154 -2.35 -2.94 -5.85
C LEU A 154 -1.08 -2.17 -6.18
N ASN A 155 0.01 -2.46 -5.50
CA ASN A 155 1.27 -1.81 -5.74
C ASN A 155 2.49 -2.72 -5.49
N GLY A 156 3.67 -2.29 -6.00
CA GLY A 156 4.95 -2.66 -5.43
C GLY A 156 5.38 -1.58 -4.44
N CYS A 157 6.36 -1.85 -3.59
CA CYS A 157 6.97 -0.78 -2.80
C CYS A 157 7.96 0.03 -3.67
N ILE A 158 8.60 1.07 -3.13
CA ILE A 158 9.75 1.71 -3.77
C ILE A 158 10.98 0.79 -3.72
N GLN A 159 12.00 1.09 -4.51
CA GLN A 159 13.23 0.29 -4.58
C GLN A 159 13.84 0.03 -3.21
N ALA A 160 14.21 -1.22 -2.97
CA ALA A 160 15.00 -1.63 -1.82
C ALA A 160 16.48 -1.62 -2.15
N PHE A 161 17.31 -1.26 -1.16
CA PHE A 161 18.76 -1.33 -1.21
C PHE A 161 19.29 -2.40 -0.27
N MET A 162 20.54 -2.80 -0.45
CA MET A 162 21.26 -3.60 0.52
C MET A 162 21.97 -2.67 1.52
N TRP A 163 21.62 -2.79 2.79
CA TRP A 163 22.16 -2.00 3.90
C TRP A 163 23.01 -2.93 4.78
N THR A 164 24.22 -2.53 5.09
CA THR A 164 25.20 -3.41 5.74
C THR A 164 25.96 -2.72 6.87
N LYS A 165 26.54 -3.52 7.76
CA LYS A 165 27.43 -3.03 8.84
C LYS A 165 28.79 -2.59 8.29
N LYS A 166 29.28 -3.29 7.27
CA LYS A 166 30.58 -3.05 6.61
C LYS A 166 30.35 -2.65 5.16
N PRO A 167 31.28 -1.90 4.54
CA PRO A 167 31.17 -1.53 3.13
C PRO A 167 31.05 -2.76 2.23
N VAL A 168 30.16 -2.68 1.24
CA VAL A 168 30.03 -3.60 0.11
C VAL A 168 30.20 -2.76 -1.15
N ARG A 169 31.17 -3.09 -2.00
CA ARG A 169 31.50 -2.32 -3.19
C ARG A 169 31.56 -3.18 -4.46
N THR A 170 31.70 -4.49 -4.28
CA THR A 170 31.79 -5.47 -5.39
C THR A 170 30.91 -6.67 -5.08
N LEU A 171 30.68 -7.49 -6.11
CA LEU A 171 29.97 -8.76 -5.98
C LEU A 171 30.69 -9.74 -5.03
N GLU A 172 32.02 -9.64 -4.97
CA GLU A 172 32.88 -10.46 -4.12
C GLU A 172 32.66 -10.16 -2.63
N ASP A 173 32.39 -8.88 -2.29
CA ASP A 173 32.14 -8.45 -0.90
C ASP A 173 30.81 -8.99 -0.34
N VAL A 174 29.91 -9.42 -1.23
CA VAL A 174 28.57 -9.93 -0.83
C VAL A 174 28.66 -11.39 -0.38
N LYS A 175 29.65 -12.15 -0.88
CA LYS A 175 29.72 -13.59 -0.64
C LYS A 175 29.77 -13.96 0.84
N GLY A 176 28.87 -14.86 1.24
CA GLY A 176 28.80 -15.36 2.61
C GLY A 176 28.25 -14.40 3.64
N LEU A 177 27.82 -13.17 3.25
CA LEU A 177 27.12 -12.30 4.16
C LEU A 177 25.72 -12.86 4.49
N ARG A 178 25.34 -12.80 5.75
CA ARG A 178 23.99 -13.14 6.20
C ARG A 178 23.11 -11.89 6.07
N ILE A 179 22.27 -11.89 5.06
CA ILE A 179 21.46 -10.71 4.72
C ILE A 179 19.97 -11.00 4.99
N ARG A 180 19.37 -10.20 5.85
CA ARG A 180 17.92 -10.31 6.06
C ARG A 180 17.17 -10.04 4.76
N SER A 181 16.27 -10.94 4.43
CA SER A 181 15.35 -10.83 3.29
C SER A 181 13.91 -10.61 3.75
N PRO A 182 13.14 -9.76 3.04
CA PRO A 182 11.71 -9.65 3.26
C PRO A 182 10.88 -10.77 2.58
N GLY A 183 11.50 -11.66 1.81
CA GLY A 183 10.82 -12.69 1.02
C GLY A 183 10.85 -12.41 -0.50
N GLY A 184 10.07 -13.18 -1.27
CA GLY A 184 9.90 -12.98 -2.71
C GLY A 184 11.21 -13.01 -3.52
N HIS A 185 11.27 -12.22 -4.58
CA HIS A 185 12.45 -12.11 -5.45
C HIS A 185 13.70 -11.65 -4.70
N GLN A 186 13.58 -10.82 -3.65
CA GLN A 186 14.74 -10.35 -2.89
C GLN A 186 15.52 -11.50 -2.27
N THR A 187 14.84 -12.54 -1.77
CA THR A 187 15.49 -13.75 -1.26
C THR A 187 16.35 -14.41 -2.34
N ASN A 188 15.81 -14.54 -3.55
CA ASN A 188 16.49 -15.15 -4.67
C ASN A 188 17.64 -14.28 -5.19
N TYR A 189 17.49 -12.96 -5.20
CA TYR A 189 18.56 -12.02 -5.57
C TYR A 189 19.73 -12.07 -4.59
N ILE A 190 19.46 -12.05 -3.28
CA ILE A 190 20.50 -12.19 -2.24
C ILE A 190 21.27 -13.48 -2.46
N LYS A 191 20.57 -14.61 -2.69
CA LYS A 191 21.20 -15.91 -2.96
C LYS A 191 22.00 -15.91 -4.26
N ALA A 192 21.48 -15.30 -5.33
CA ALA A 192 22.15 -15.21 -6.62
C ALA A 192 23.44 -14.38 -6.57
N LEU A 193 23.55 -13.43 -5.66
CA LEU A 193 24.78 -12.67 -5.38
C LEU A 193 25.80 -13.45 -4.55
N GLY A 194 25.42 -14.61 -3.98
CA GLY A 194 26.31 -15.44 -3.15
C GLY A 194 26.23 -15.15 -1.65
N ALA A 195 25.26 -14.34 -1.20
CA ALA A 195 24.96 -14.16 0.21
C ALA A 195 23.96 -15.20 0.72
N GLU A 196 23.84 -15.31 2.04
CA GLU A 196 22.89 -16.16 2.74
C GLU A 196 21.64 -15.34 3.12
N PRO A 197 20.47 -15.59 2.51
CA PRO A 197 19.25 -14.89 2.88
C PRO A 197 18.66 -15.45 4.17
N ILE A 198 18.43 -14.56 5.14
CA ILE A 198 17.80 -14.90 6.43
C ILE A 198 16.42 -14.24 6.47
N PHE A 199 15.37 -15.03 6.49
CA PHE A 199 14.02 -14.51 6.68
C PHE A 199 13.76 -14.23 8.16
N MET A 200 13.39 -12.99 8.50
CA MET A 200 12.94 -12.62 9.84
C MET A 200 12.00 -11.42 9.81
N PRO A 201 11.10 -11.29 10.81
CA PRO A 201 10.27 -10.11 10.99
C PRO A 201 11.12 -8.84 11.12
N LEU A 202 10.63 -7.72 10.59
CA LEU A 202 11.40 -6.48 10.57
C LEU A 202 11.70 -5.94 11.97
N GLY A 203 10.82 -6.18 12.95
CA GLY A 203 11.02 -5.78 14.34
C GLY A 203 12.24 -6.42 15.02
N ASP A 204 12.68 -7.58 14.54
CA ASP A 204 13.81 -8.33 15.13
C ASP A 204 15.16 -7.91 14.52
N VAL A 205 15.14 -7.15 13.43
CA VAL A 205 16.34 -6.85 12.61
C VAL A 205 17.34 -5.99 13.35
N TYR A 206 16.89 -4.97 14.10
CA TYR A 206 17.80 -4.09 14.83
C TYR A 206 18.71 -4.91 15.76
N LEU A 207 18.12 -5.72 16.62
CA LEU A 207 18.85 -6.56 17.57
C LEU A 207 19.72 -7.60 16.86
N ALA A 208 19.21 -8.22 15.80
CA ALA A 208 19.97 -9.20 15.01
C ALA A 208 21.21 -8.58 14.34
N MET A 209 21.11 -7.35 13.86
CA MET A 209 22.26 -6.60 13.34
C MET A 209 23.22 -6.18 14.47
N GLU A 210 22.72 -5.65 15.56
CA GLU A 210 23.52 -5.21 16.70
C GLU A 210 24.36 -6.35 17.25
N THR A 211 23.76 -7.52 17.52
CA THR A 211 24.43 -8.73 18.04
C THR A 211 25.27 -9.47 17.00
N GLY A 212 25.21 -9.08 15.71
CA GLY A 212 25.96 -9.73 14.65
C GLY A 212 25.37 -11.07 14.19
N THR A 213 24.09 -11.34 14.46
CA THR A 213 23.36 -12.50 13.93
C THR A 213 23.21 -12.38 12.42
N ILE A 214 23.01 -11.16 11.90
CA ILE A 214 23.02 -10.83 10.48
C ILE A 214 24.01 -9.70 10.19
N ASP A 215 24.50 -9.63 8.97
CA ASP A 215 25.50 -8.67 8.50
C ASP A 215 24.87 -7.48 7.78
N GLY A 216 23.62 -7.62 7.35
CA GLY A 216 22.89 -6.59 6.63
C GLY A 216 21.43 -6.95 6.38
N ILE A 217 20.75 -6.07 5.67
CA ILE A 217 19.33 -6.17 5.32
C ILE A 217 19.08 -5.64 3.91
N VAL A 218 18.18 -6.29 3.17
CA VAL A 218 17.55 -5.69 1.99
C VAL A 218 16.20 -5.10 2.41
N THR A 219 16.06 -3.78 2.25
CA THR A 219 14.82 -3.05 2.55
C THR A 219 14.81 -1.67 1.89
N CYS A 220 13.64 -1.03 1.84
CA CYS A 220 13.49 0.33 1.32
C CYS A 220 13.89 1.40 2.37
N PRO A 221 14.31 2.60 1.94
CA PRO A 221 14.77 3.68 2.82
C PRO A 221 13.80 4.08 3.94
N PRO A 222 12.47 4.14 3.74
CA PRO A 222 11.54 4.47 4.82
C PRO A 222 11.69 3.56 6.04
N LEU A 223 11.85 2.27 5.81
CA LEU A 223 11.96 1.29 6.90
C LEU A 223 13.29 1.38 7.65
N ILE A 224 14.37 1.80 6.97
CA ILE A 224 15.66 2.12 7.62
C ILE A 224 15.48 3.23 8.65
N MET A 225 14.69 4.25 8.33
CA MET A 225 14.42 5.37 9.24
C MET A 225 13.41 4.99 10.33
N SER A 226 12.28 4.39 9.95
CA SER A 226 11.19 4.05 10.89
C SER A 226 11.61 3.06 11.97
N PHE A 227 12.49 2.10 11.63
CA PHE A 227 13.02 1.11 12.56
C PHE A 227 14.41 1.45 13.09
N LYS A 228 14.89 2.68 12.89
CA LYS A 228 16.22 3.18 13.33
C LYS A 228 17.40 2.32 12.86
N LEU A 229 17.23 1.54 11.80
CA LEU A 229 18.26 0.63 11.31
C LEU A 229 19.51 1.36 10.81
N HIS A 230 19.43 2.67 10.50
CA HIS A 230 20.56 3.54 10.20
C HIS A 230 21.58 3.64 11.36
N GLU A 231 21.22 3.23 12.58
CA GLU A 231 22.14 3.21 13.74
C GLU A 231 23.08 2.01 13.67
N VAL A 232 22.64 0.89 13.13
CA VAL A 232 23.37 -0.40 13.03
C VAL A 232 23.82 -0.76 11.62
N ALA A 233 23.21 -0.19 10.57
CA ALA A 233 23.60 -0.32 9.15
C ALA A 233 24.19 1.02 8.68
N LYS A 234 25.51 1.09 8.57
CA LYS A 234 26.23 2.34 8.25
C LYS A 234 26.57 2.50 6.78
N HIS A 235 26.33 1.47 5.97
CA HIS A 235 26.63 1.46 4.54
C HIS A 235 25.42 0.97 3.74
N ALA A 236 25.22 1.54 2.60
CA ALA A 236 24.20 1.09 1.64
C ALA A 236 24.79 0.98 0.25
N VAL A 237 24.52 -0.14 -0.41
CA VAL A 237 24.74 -0.27 -1.85
C VAL A 237 23.50 0.25 -2.55
N VAL A 238 23.65 1.36 -3.27
CA VAL A 238 22.58 1.99 -4.04
C VAL A 238 22.40 1.24 -5.35
N THR A 239 21.63 0.17 -5.28
CA THR A 239 21.18 -0.63 -6.42
C THR A 239 19.79 -1.18 -6.10
N THR A 240 18.94 -1.34 -7.11
CA THR A 240 17.59 -1.82 -6.84
C THR A 240 17.56 -3.34 -6.66
N PHE A 241 16.97 -3.78 -5.54
CA PHE A 241 16.56 -5.17 -5.30
C PHE A 241 15.08 -5.38 -5.60
N GLY A 242 14.42 -4.41 -6.23
CA GLY A 242 12.98 -4.41 -6.34
C GLY A 242 12.32 -4.18 -5.00
N CYS A 243 11.11 -4.68 -4.86
CA CYS A 243 10.35 -4.47 -3.65
C CYS A 243 9.44 -5.64 -3.31
N VAL A 244 8.66 -5.51 -2.25
CA VAL A 244 7.55 -6.42 -1.95
C VAL A 244 6.32 -5.99 -2.73
N SER A 245 5.50 -6.93 -3.19
CA SER A 245 4.17 -6.64 -3.74
C SER A 245 3.17 -6.50 -2.59
N GLU A 246 2.38 -5.45 -2.64
CA GLU A 246 1.51 -5.01 -1.55
C GLU A 246 0.20 -4.46 -2.12
N GLY A 247 -0.78 -4.21 -1.26
CA GLY A 247 -2.01 -3.57 -1.69
C GLY A 247 -3.00 -3.30 -0.56
N VAL A 248 -4.06 -2.59 -0.93
CA VAL A 248 -5.24 -2.38 -0.12
C VAL A 248 -6.39 -3.18 -0.72
N ILE A 249 -6.99 -4.03 0.09
CA ILE A 249 -8.18 -4.80 -0.28
C ILE A 249 -9.34 -4.48 0.65
N MET A 250 -10.54 -4.62 0.15
CA MET A 250 -11.76 -4.55 0.91
C MET A 250 -12.49 -5.88 0.87
N ASN A 251 -13.04 -6.28 2.01
CA ASN A 251 -13.90 -7.46 2.09
C ASN A 251 -15.08 -7.33 1.10
N GLN A 252 -15.35 -8.40 0.36
CA GLN A 252 -16.37 -8.37 -0.69
C GLN A 252 -17.78 -8.06 -0.19
N ASP A 253 -18.13 -8.55 1.01
CA ASP A 253 -19.45 -8.30 1.57
C ASP A 253 -19.55 -6.89 2.17
N SER A 254 -18.46 -6.37 2.75
CA SER A 254 -18.38 -4.96 3.17
C SER A 254 -18.50 -4.03 1.97
N TRP A 255 -17.87 -4.35 0.84
CA TRP A 255 -18.04 -3.61 -0.41
C TRP A 255 -19.48 -3.63 -0.92
N LYS A 256 -20.14 -4.80 -0.93
CA LYS A 256 -21.55 -4.93 -1.34
C LYS A 256 -22.49 -4.12 -0.44
N LYS A 257 -22.20 -4.05 0.86
CA LYS A 257 -22.99 -3.29 1.85
C LYS A 257 -22.72 -1.78 1.79
N THR A 258 -21.62 -1.34 1.17
CA THR A 258 -21.34 0.08 0.97
C THR A 258 -22.40 0.67 0.05
N PRO A 259 -23.09 1.76 0.44
CA PRO A 259 -24.06 2.45 -0.40
C PRO A 259 -23.48 2.78 -1.78
N ASP A 260 -24.26 2.62 -2.85
CA ASP A 260 -23.76 2.78 -4.22
C ASP A 260 -23.21 4.17 -4.51
N ASP A 261 -23.80 5.20 -3.90
CA ASP A 261 -23.34 6.59 -4.01
C ASP A 261 -22.02 6.86 -3.27
N LEU A 262 -21.61 5.98 -2.35
CA LEU A 262 -20.33 6.07 -1.61
C LEU A 262 -19.22 5.21 -2.23
N LYS A 263 -19.56 4.24 -3.07
CA LYS A 263 -18.54 3.41 -3.76
C LYS A 263 -17.54 4.24 -4.59
N PRO A 264 -17.98 5.25 -5.38
CA PRO A 264 -17.06 6.15 -6.07
C PRO A 264 -16.14 6.92 -5.13
N VAL A 265 -16.63 7.31 -3.95
CA VAL A 265 -15.82 8.01 -2.94
C VAL A 265 -14.71 7.09 -2.40
N VAL A 266 -15.03 5.83 -2.12
CA VAL A 266 -14.02 4.84 -1.70
C VAL A 266 -12.99 4.62 -2.82
N ASP A 267 -13.43 4.41 -4.04
CA ASP A 267 -12.52 4.21 -5.18
C ASP A 267 -11.64 5.45 -5.42
N GLU A 268 -12.17 6.66 -5.33
CA GLU A 268 -11.41 7.90 -5.53
C GLU A 268 -10.33 8.10 -4.44
N VAL A 269 -10.71 7.93 -3.17
CA VAL A 269 -9.83 8.24 -2.05
C VAL A 269 -8.77 7.16 -1.85
N CYS A 270 -9.15 5.89 -2.03
CA CYS A 270 -8.29 4.77 -1.65
C CYS A 270 -7.50 4.17 -2.82
N HIS A 271 -7.78 4.58 -4.09
CA HIS A 271 -7.14 4.01 -5.27
C HIS A 271 -5.63 4.29 -5.34
N ASN A 272 -5.20 5.48 -4.97
CA ASN A 272 -3.78 5.84 -4.84
C ASN A 272 -3.59 6.75 -3.62
N PRO A 273 -3.62 6.20 -2.39
CA PRO A 273 -3.52 6.97 -1.17
C PRO A 273 -2.19 7.70 -1.03
N PHE A 274 -1.11 7.16 -1.59
CA PHE A 274 0.20 7.81 -1.53
C PHE A 274 0.26 9.10 -2.34
N HIS A 275 -0.41 9.14 -3.49
CA HIS A 275 -0.53 10.35 -4.29
C HIS A 275 -1.45 11.38 -3.61
N THR A 276 -2.64 10.97 -3.19
CA THR A 276 -3.66 11.87 -2.62
C THR A 276 -3.26 12.46 -1.27
N THR A 277 -2.48 11.73 -0.47
CA THR A 277 -1.96 12.21 0.82
C THR A 277 -0.59 12.90 0.71
N GLY A 278 0.07 12.83 -0.46
CA GLY A 278 1.45 13.26 -0.63
C GLY A 278 2.47 12.37 0.08
N GLY A 279 2.07 11.19 0.54
CA GLY A 279 2.92 10.24 1.24
C GLY A 279 3.84 9.48 0.28
N LEU A 280 5.15 9.50 0.54
CA LEU A 280 6.18 8.73 -0.17
C LEU A 280 6.19 8.91 -1.70
N THR A 281 5.85 10.11 -2.16
CA THR A 281 6.05 10.53 -3.55
C THR A 281 7.54 10.66 -3.88
N ARG A 282 7.88 10.80 -5.16
CA ARG A 282 9.28 10.98 -5.61
C ARG A 282 10.03 12.09 -4.85
N ASP A 283 9.38 13.21 -4.56
CA ASP A 283 10.02 14.32 -3.85
C ASP A 283 10.19 14.02 -2.35
N VAL A 284 9.25 13.32 -1.74
CA VAL A 284 9.37 12.82 -0.37
C VAL A 284 10.51 11.81 -0.28
N TYR A 285 10.61 10.90 -1.25
CA TYR A 285 11.72 9.94 -1.35
C TYR A 285 13.09 10.64 -1.41
N LYS A 286 13.24 11.66 -2.27
CA LYS A 286 14.50 12.44 -2.35
C LYS A 286 14.87 13.10 -1.03
N LYS A 287 13.90 13.70 -0.32
CA LYS A 287 14.11 14.28 1.01
C LYS A 287 14.57 13.22 2.01
N MET A 288 13.93 12.08 2.02
CA MET A 288 14.26 10.96 2.89
C MET A 288 15.67 10.42 2.61
N MET A 289 16.08 10.29 1.36
CA MET A 289 17.45 9.87 1.01
C MET A 289 18.50 10.87 1.54
N LYS A 290 18.18 12.17 1.53
CA LYS A 290 19.01 13.18 2.18
C LYS A 290 19.09 12.97 3.70
N GLU A 291 17.97 12.73 4.37
CA GLU A 291 17.95 12.44 5.81
C GLU A 291 18.81 11.21 6.18
N VAL A 292 18.79 10.17 5.34
CA VAL A 292 19.64 8.98 5.52
C VAL A 292 21.13 9.37 5.52
N THR A 293 21.55 10.24 4.58
CA THR A 293 22.94 10.73 4.54
C THR A 293 23.28 11.64 5.72
N ASP A 294 22.34 12.48 6.15
CA ASP A 294 22.50 13.33 7.34
C ASP A 294 22.71 12.49 8.62
N LYS A 295 22.19 11.23 8.64
CA LYS A 295 22.45 10.23 9.69
C LYS A 295 23.80 9.50 9.54
N LYS A 296 24.68 9.97 8.65
CA LYS A 296 26.03 9.43 8.39
C LYS A 296 26.01 7.98 7.88
N VAL A 297 24.99 7.61 7.11
CA VAL A 297 25.00 6.37 6.34
C VAL A 297 25.72 6.65 5.01
N GLU A 298 26.75 5.87 4.71
CA GLU A 298 27.46 5.94 3.43
C GLU A 298 26.62 5.28 2.32
N LEU A 299 26.25 6.07 1.33
CA LEU A 299 25.57 5.58 0.14
C LEU A 299 26.59 5.34 -0.98
N TYR A 300 26.80 4.09 -1.35
CA TYR A 300 27.73 3.71 -2.41
C TYR A 300 26.97 3.33 -3.69
N ASN A 301 27.20 4.12 -4.74
CA ASN A 301 26.68 3.82 -6.07
C ASN A 301 27.65 2.87 -6.79
N LEU A 302 27.15 1.69 -7.21
CA LEU A 302 27.97 0.75 -7.98
C LEU A 302 28.40 1.39 -9.31
N PRO A 303 29.68 1.27 -9.70
CA PRO A 303 30.10 1.57 -11.08
C PRO A 303 29.26 0.76 -12.08
N ALA A 304 29.00 1.33 -13.25
CA ALA A 304 28.08 0.73 -14.23
C ALA A 304 28.43 -0.72 -14.57
N LYS A 305 29.72 -1.03 -14.73
CA LYS A 305 30.19 -2.41 -15.00
C LYS A 305 29.87 -3.36 -13.85
N GLU A 306 30.00 -2.90 -12.62
CA GLU A 306 29.71 -3.72 -11.44
C GLU A 306 28.21 -3.89 -11.25
N ALA A 307 27.43 -2.81 -11.43
CA ALA A 307 25.96 -2.87 -11.39
C ALA A 307 25.42 -3.87 -12.42
N GLU A 308 26.00 -3.92 -13.62
CA GLU A 308 25.58 -4.86 -14.66
C GLU A 308 25.83 -6.32 -14.25
N ARG A 309 26.94 -6.64 -13.57
CA ARG A 309 27.21 -7.97 -13.02
C ARG A 309 26.11 -8.41 -12.04
N TRP A 310 25.60 -7.48 -11.23
CA TRP A 310 24.50 -7.76 -10.30
C TRP A 310 23.19 -7.95 -11.05
N TYR A 311 22.89 -7.09 -12.03
CA TYR A 311 21.65 -7.19 -12.82
C TYR A 311 21.61 -8.44 -13.69
N ASP A 312 22.75 -8.94 -14.19
CA ASP A 312 22.81 -10.24 -14.87
C ASP A 312 22.30 -11.36 -13.96
N ARG A 313 22.74 -11.39 -12.69
CA ARG A 313 22.25 -12.36 -11.70
C ARG A 313 20.74 -12.21 -11.44
N PHE A 314 20.23 -10.97 -11.40
CA PHE A 314 18.81 -10.73 -11.21
C PHE A 314 17.98 -11.15 -12.41
N ARG A 315 18.48 -10.95 -13.63
CA ARG A 315 17.86 -11.43 -14.88
C ARG A 315 17.80 -12.96 -14.92
N ASP A 316 18.82 -13.66 -14.46
CA ASP A 316 18.82 -15.13 -14.35
C ASP A 316 17.75 -15.62 -13.36
N VAL A 317 17.57 -14.93 -12.23
CA VAL A 317 16.47 -15.20 -11.29
C VAL A 317 15.11 -15.01 -11.97
N THR A 318 14.94 -13.94 -12.74
CA THR A 318 13.69 -13.67 -13.48
C THR A 318 13.42 -14.75 -14.53
N ARG A 319 14.43 -15.17 -15.30
CA ARG A 319 14.31 -16.27 -16.29
C ARG A 319 13.86 -17.56 -15.63
N LYS A 320 14.51 -17.91 -14.52
CA LYS A 320 14.15 -19.11 -13.75
C LYS A 320 12.73 -19.04 -13.21
N TRP A 321 12.34 -17.93 -12.61
CA TRP A 321 11.00 -17.73 -12.08
C TRP A 321 9.91 -17.84 -13.17
N VAL A 322 10.15 -17.26 -14.34
CA VAL A 322 9.25 -17.39 -15.50
C VAL A 322 9.16 -18.84 -15.96
N ALA A 323 10.30 -19.53 -16.12
CA ALA A 323 10.30 -20.93 -16.54
C ALA A 323 9.55 -21.84 -15.54
N ASP A 324 9.75 -21.61 -14.22
CA ASP A 324 9.08 -22.37 -13.16
C ASP A 324 7.55 -22.16 -13.17
N LEU A 325 7.07 -20.96 -13.50
CA LEU A 325 5.64 -20.65 -13.57
C LEU A 325 5.00 -21.11 -14.89
N GLU A 326 5.69 -20.94 -16.01
CA GLU A 326 5.21 -21.44 -17.31
C GLU A 326 5.15 -22.97 -17.32
N GLY A 327 6.08 -23.66 -16.65
CA GLY A 327 6.00 -25.10 -16.39
C GLY A 327 4.76 -25.53 -15.59
N LYS A 328 4.12 -24.59 -14.89
CA LYS A 328 2.83 -24.79 -14.17
C LYS A 328 1.61 -24.30 -14.98
N GLY A 329 1.81 -23.90 -16.25
CA GLY A 329 0.75 -23.40 -17.11
C GLY A 329 0.38 -21.94 -16.90
N LEU A 330 1.16 -21.17 -16.12
CA LEU A 330 0.92 -19.74 -15.89
C LEU A 330 1.65 -18.90 -16.94
N LYS A 331 1.04 -17.81 -17.40
CA LYS A 331 1.58 -16.95 -18.47
C LYS A 331 2.60 -15.92 -17.93
N ALA A 332 3.64 -16.40 -17.24
CA ALA A 332 4.57 -15.54 -16.51
C ALA A 332 5.37 -14.62 -17.43
N LYS A 333 5.79 -15.06 -18.62
CA LYS A 333 6.52 -14.22 -19.58
C LYS A 333 5.66 -13.05 -20.10
N GLU A 334 4.37 -13.32 -20.37
CA GLU A 334 3.42 -12.27 -20.75
C GLU A 334 3.29 -11.22 -19.62
N VAL A 335 3.20 -11.67 -18.38
CA VAL A 335 3.12 -10.80 -17.20
C VAL A 335 4.37 -9.95 -17.04
N VAL A 336 5.57 -10.50 -17.21
CA VAL A 336 6.84 -9.75 -17.13
C VAL A 336 6.94 -8.69 -18.23
N ARG A 337 6.53 -9.02 -19.45
CA ARG A 337 6.48 -8.06 -20.57
C ARG A 337 5.50 -6.92 -20.27
N ALA A 338 4.28 -7.25 -19.83
CA ALA A 338 3.29 -6.27 -19.45
C ALA A 338 3.80 -5.33 -18.34
N TYR A 339 4.47 -5.89 -17.33
CA TYR A 339 5.07 -5.10 -16.25
C TYR A 339 6.15 -4.15 -16.77
N ASN A 340 7.05 -4.63 -17.63
CA ASN A 340 8.10 -3.79 -18.21
C ASN A 340 7.51 -2.63 -19.03
N GLU A 341 6.47 -2.90 -19.85
CA GLU A 341 5.76 -1.87 -20.61
C GLU A 341 5.11 -0.82 -19.71
N GLU A 342 4.45 -1.25 -18.61
CA GLU A 342 3.84 -0.30 -17.64
C GLU A 342 4.89 0.53 -16.90
N CYS A 343 6.05 -0.07 -16.62
CA CYS A 343 7.21 0.64 -16.06
C CYS A 343 7.78 1.67 -17.04
N GLU A 344 8.02 1.27 -18.29
CA GLU A 344 8.57 2.17 -19.33
C GLU A 344 7.68 3.39 -19.60
N LYS A 345 6.35 3.21 -19.65
CA LYS A 345 5.37 4.32 -19.78
C LYS A 345 5.51 5.37 -18.69
N ARG A 346 6.07 5.00 -17.52
CA ARG A 346 6.24 5.89 -16.35
C ARG A 346 7.71 6.25 -16.08
N GLY A 347 8.60 5.96 -17.05
CA GLY A 347 10.03 6.26 -16.94
C GLY A 347 10.76 5.39 -15.91
N VAL A 348 10.22 4.23 -15.55
CA VAL A 348 10.82 3.28 -14.62
C VAL A 348 11.60 2.23 -15.39
N LYS A 349 12.88 2.04 -15.04
CA LYS A 349 13.74 0.99 -15.60
C LYS A 349 13.64 -0.27 -14.76
N VAL A 350 13.29 -1.40 -15.37
CA VAL A 350 13.33 -2.73 -14.75
C VAL A 350 14.71 -3.36 -14.98
N ALA A 351 15.55 -3.34 -13.96
CA ALA A 351 16.93 -3.85 -14.04
C ALA A 351 16.97 -5.38 -14.21
N ALA A 352 15.98 -6.08 -13.66
CA ALA A 352 15.84 -7.53 -13.75
C ALA A 352 15.11 -8.01 -15.02
N PHE A 353 14.74 -7.12 -15.94
CA PHE A 353 14.10 -7.53 -17.20
C PHE A 353 15.11 -8.08 -18.18
N PRO A 354 14.96 -9.34 -18.66
CA PRO A 354 15.84 -9.94 -19.66
C PRO A 354 15.75 -9.19 -21.00
N PRO A 355 16.86 -8.66 -21.54
CA PRO A 355 16.83 -7.83 -22.75
C PRO A 355 16.22 -8.52 -23.98
N GLU A 356 16.40 -9.83 -24.08
CA GLU A 356 15.90 -10.66 -25.18
C GLU A 356 14.37 -10.86 -25.16
N TRP A 357 13.68 -10.35 -24.16
CA TRP A 357 12.21 -10.42 -24.08
C TRP A 357 11.53 -9.12 -24.53
N LYS A 358 12.31 -8.12 -24.96
CA LYS A 358 11.77 -6.89 -25.57
C LYS A 358 10.97 -7.13 -26.82
#